data_9394d36120e809adbc8a29100ff939ee
#
_entry.id   9394d36120e809adbc8a29100ff939ee
#
_cell.length_a   1.000
_cell.length_b   1.000
_cell.length_c   1.000
_cell.angle_alpha   90.00
_cell.angle_beta   90.00
_cell.angle_gamma   90.00
#
_symmetry.space_group_name_H-M   'P 1'
#
loop_
_entity.id
_entity.type
_entity.pdbx_description
1 polymer ?
#
loop_
_entity_poly.entity_id
_entity_poly.type
_entity_poly.pdbx_seq_one_letter_code
_entity_poly.pdbx_strand_id
1 'polypeptide(L)'
;MKLLLERPIIFFDLEATGLDLVNDKILEIFMLKVNPDGSTDTYEQLFNPEIPIPPEVTQITGITEEMVRNKPTFREKAQEIADFIDNADIAGFNSNKFDIPLLAEELLNADVDIDFTNRNAIDVMVLFHRMEPRNLTAAYKYYCNKELQNAHTAKADTIATYEILLGMLERYIDDDNIVVNNEQNIKFENDVKKLSQLSKYYKFADLAGHILYDENDKEVFNFGKYKGKVVEEVFKIEPQYYDWIMKAQFPRYTKKIVDNIWKXIKDTNIESE
;
A
#
# COMPACT_ATOMS: atom_id res chain seq x y z
N MET A 1 14.68 26.17 11.69
CA MET A 1 13.44 26.06 12.52
C MET A 1 13.65 24.91 13.50
N LYS A 2 13.15 25.02 14.74
CA LYS A 2 13.19 23.96 15.75
C LYS A 2 11.76 23.59 16.18
N LEU A 3 11.56 22.35 16.58
CA LEU A 3 10.28 21.93 17.19
C LEU A 3 10.15 22.62 18.55
N LEU A 4 8.96 23.09 18.86
CA LEU A 4 8.61 23.63 20.18
C LEU A 4 8.03 22.48 21.00
N LEU A 5 8.76 22.00 21.98
CA LEU A 5 8.45 20.78 22.72
C LEU A 5 8.25 21.11 24.21
N GLU A 6 7.13 20.61 24.77
CA GLU A 6 6.88 20.64 26.22
C GLU A 6 7.54 19.45 26.93
N ARG A 7 7.69 18.33 26.19
CA ARG A 7 8.36 17.11 26.65
C ARG A 7 9.10 16.48 25.46
N PRO A 8 9.99 15.53 25.68
CA PRO A 8 10.71 14.93 24.55
C PRO A 8 9.76 14.29 23.54
N ILE A 9 10.23 14.20 22.28
CA ILE A 9 9.54 13.46 21.23
C ILE A 9 10.52 12.46 20.61
N ILE A 10 10.05 11.24 20.36
CA ILE A 10 10.85 10.18 19.74
C ILE A 10 10.35 9.94 18.33
N PHE A 11 11.23 10.11 17.35
CA PHE A 11 11.01 9.64 15.98
C PHE A 11 11.55 8.23 15.90
N PHE A 12 10.78 7.29 15.35
CA PHE A 12 11.23 5.90 15.29
C PHE A 12 10.69 5.18 14.06
N ASP A 13 11.37 4.11 13.72
CA ASP A 13 11.02 3.22 12.63
C ASP A 13 11.39 1.78 13.03
N LEU A 14 10.68 0.80 12.50
CA LEU A 14 10.87 -0.61 12.80
C LEU A 14 11.07 -1.40 11.51
N GLU A 15 11.95 -2.41 11.58
CA GLU A 15 11.93 -3.50 10.59
C GLU A 15 11.43 -4.76 11.28
N ALA A 16 10.63 -5.56 10.57
CA ALA A 16 9.97 -6.72 11.15
C ALA A 16 9.95 -7.89 10.17
N THR A 17 9.65 -9.09 10.67
CA THR A 17 9.55 -10.30 9.83
C THR A 17 8.34 -10.29 8.88
N GLY A 18 7.42 -9.34 9.07
CA GLY A 18 6.23 -9.19 8.24
C GLY A 18 5.28 -8.16 8.84
N LEU A 19 4.02 -8.17 8.41
CA LEU A 19 3.02 -7.16 8.77
C LEU A 19 1.91 -7.68 9.72
N ASP A 20 2.02 -8.91 10.21
CA ASP A 20 1.03 -9.49 11.12
C ASP A 20 1.41 -9.14 12.57
N LEU A 21 0.60 -8.30 13.20
CA LEU A 21 0.88 -7.79 14.56
C LEU A 21 0.96 -8.91 15.61
N VAL A 22 0.36 -10.08 15.36
CA VAL A 22 0.33 -11.19 16.33
C VAL A 22 1.51 -12.14 16.14
N ASN A 23 1.85 -12.43 14.89
CA ASN A 23 2.79 -13.52 14.57
C ASN A 23 4.17 -13.02 14.15
N ASP A 24 4.27 -11.80 13.64
CA ASP A 24 5.56 -11.26 13.20
C ASP A 24 6.31 -10.62 14.36
N LYS A 25 7.63 -10.46 14.17
CA LYS A 25 8.57 -10.03 15.20
C LYS A 25 9.41 -8.85 14.72
N ILE A 26 9.73 -7.95 15.62
CA ILE A 26 10.64 -6.82 15.33
C ILE A 26 12.05 -7.36 15.12
N LEU A 27 12.67 -6.97 14.00
CA LEU A 27 14.07 -7.28 13.65
C LEU A 27 15.02 -6.16 14.02
N GLU A 28 14.56 -4.93 13.91
CA GLU A 28 15.36 -3.74 14.18
C GLU A 28 14.48 -2.61 14.68
N ILE A 29 15.00 -1.84 15.60
CA ILE A 29 14.41 -0.57 16.02
C ILE A 29 15.48 0.52 15.95
N PHE A 30 15.12 1.69 15.40
CA PHE A 30 15.90 2.91 15.56
C PHE A 30 15.00 3.99 16.14
N MET A 31 15.49 4.66 17.19
CA MET A 31 14.78 5.76 17.83
C MET A 31 15.69 6.98 17.92
N LEU A 32 15.17 8.14 17.54
CA LEU A 32 15.81 9.46 17.73
C LEU A 32 14.95 10.26 18.70
N LYS A 33 15.43 10.46 19.91
CA LYS A 33 14.78 11.30 20.93
C LYS A 33 15.28 12.74 20.78
N VAL A 34 14.34 13.67 20.62
CA VAL A 34 14.62 15.11 20.59
C VAL A 34 14.07 15.72 21.89
N ASN A 35 14.95 16.37 22.64
CA ASN A 35 14.62 16.97 23.94
C ASN A 35 14.17 18.44 23.77
N PRO A 36 13.42 19.00 24.75
CA PRO A 36 12.98 20.41 24.67
C PRO A 36 14.13 21.42 24.54
N ASP A 37 15.28 21.12 25.03
CA ASP A 37 16.46 22.00 24.90
C ASP A 37 17.12 21.89 23.51
N GLY A 38 16.67 20.95 22.68
CA GLY A 38 17.18 20.71 21.34
C GLY A 38 18.28 19.66 21.27
N SER A 39 18.70 19.09 22.41
CA SER A 39 19.64 17.97 22.43
C SER A 39 18.93 16.70 21.87
N THR A 40 19.74 15.75 21.40
CA THR A 40 19.21 14.50 20.85
C THR A 40 19.94 13.30 21.45
N ASP A 41 19.19 12.22 21.61
CA ASP A 41 19.71 10.91 22.01
C ASP A 41 19.21 9.88 20.98
N THR A 42 19.98 8.80 20.80
CA THR A 42 19.57 7.74 19.86
C THR A 42 19.60 6.38 20.55
N TYR A 43 18.75 5.49 20.06
CA TYR A 43 18.73 4.08 20.45
C TYR A 43 18.61 3.27 19.17
N GLU A 44 19.44 2.25 19.03
CA GLU A 44 19.46 1.37 17.86
C GLU A 44 19.73 -0.06 18.31
N GLN A 45 18.91 -1.00 17.85
CA GLN A 45 19.05 -2.40 18.24
C GLN A 45 18.51 -3.35 17.19
N LEU A 46 19.32 -4.34 16.81
CA LEU A 46 18.91 -5.52 16.05
C LEU A 46 18.51 -6.63 17.02
N PHE A 47 17.45 -7.37 16.71
CA PHE A 47 16.92 -8.44 17.56
C PHE A 47 16.95 -9.79 16.85
N ASN A 48 17.18 -10.85 17.65
CA ASN A 48 16.91 -12.21 17.21
C ASN A 48 15.38 -12.44 17.34
N PRO A 49 14.66 -12.62 16.22
CA PRO A 49 13.20 -12.79 16.26
C PRO A 49 12.76 -14.17 16.78
N GLU A 50 13.68 -15.14 16.88
CA GLU A 50 13.43 -16.55 17.26
C GLU A 50 12.50 -17.28 16.28
N ILE A 51 12.20 -16.67 15.12
CA ILE A 51 11.46 -17.27 14.01
C ILE A 51 12.23 -17.01 12.71
N PRO A 52 12.00 -17.80 11.65
CA PRO A 52 12.69 -17.56 10.37
C PRO A 52 12.33 -16.21 9.77
N ILE A 53 13.30 -15.59 9.10
CA ILE A 53 13.08 -14.34 8.37
C ILE A 53 12.69 -14.71 6.93
N PRO A 54 11.49 -14.29 6.45
CA PRO A 54 11.12 -14.56 5.06
C PRO A 54 12.12 -13.97 4.07
N PRO A 55 12.45 -14.68 2.97
CA PRO A 55 13.42 -14.17 2.00
C PRO A 55 13.07 -12.78 1.43
N GLU A 56 11.78 -12.50 1.24
CA GLU A 56 11.31 -11.21 0.76
C GLU A 56 11.61 -10.07 1.76
N VAL A 57 11.56 -10.36 3.05
CA VAL A 57 11.92 -9.38 4.10
C VAL A 57 13.42 -9.08 4.02
N THR A 58 14.25 -10.12 3.90
CA THR A 58 15.70 -9.92 3.72
C THR A 58 16.02 -9.09 2.47
N GLN A 59 15.27 -9.32 1.37
CA GLN A 59 15.43 -8.53 0.13
C GLN A 59 15.14 -7.04 0.35
N ILE A 60 14.12 -6.72 1.15
CA ILE A 60 13.67 -5.34 1.38
C ILE A 60 14.58 -4.65 2.40
N THR A 61 14.83 -5.30 3.54
CA THR A 61 15.50 -4.69 4.70
C THR A 61 17.03 -4.87 4.68
N GLY A 62 17.51 -5.88 3.97
CA GLY A 62 18.91 -6.29 4.02
C GLY A 62 19.27 -7.13 5.26
N ILE A 63 18.33 -7.33 6.20
CA ILE A 63 18.58 -8.06 7.43
C ILE A 63 18.52 -9.56 7.17
N THR A 64 19.60 -10.26 7.54
CA THR A 64 19.70 -11.71 7.36
C THR A 64 19.63 -12.44 8.70
N GLU A 65 19.30 -13.73 8.67
CA GLU A 65 19.33 -14.57 9.88
C GLU A 65 20.71 -14.58 10.57
N GLU A 66 21.78 -14.52 9.77
CA GLU A 66 23.14 -14.48 10.30
C GLU A 66 23.40 -13.20 11.13
N MET A 67 22.88 -12.05 10.67
CA MET A 67 23.05 -10.77 11.35
C MET A 67 22.36 -10.76 12.72
N VAL A 68 21.24 -11.46 12.87
CA VAL A 68 20.42 -11.40 14.08
C VAL A 68 20.62 -12.61 15.02
N ARG A 69 21.23 -13.68 14.55
CA ARG A 69 21.36 -14.96 15.29
C ARG A 69 21.90 -14.78 16.72
N ASN A 70 22.89 -13.92 16.91
CA ASN A 70 23.56 -13.69 18.18
C ASN A 70 23.16 -12.36 18.84
N LYS A 71 22.05 -11.75 18.37
CA LYS A 71 21.53 -10.53 18.97
C LYS A 71 20.58 -10.87 20.11
N PRO A 72 20.34 -9.96 21.05
CA PRO A 72 19.33 -10.20 22.06
C PRO A 72 17.95 -10.33 21.44
N THR A 73 17.04 -11.02 22.12
CA THR A 73 15.62 -11.01 21.76
C THR A 73 14.99 -9.67 22.13
N PHE A 74 13.85 -9.35 21.53
CA PHE A 74 13.10 -8.14 21.91
C PHE A 74 12.77 -8.15 23.41
N ARG A 75 12.32 -9.31 23.94
CA ARG A 75 11.99 -9.46 25.35
C ARG A 75 13.13 -9.05 26.29
N GLU A 76 14.36 -9.42 25.93
CA GLU A 76 15.55 -9.07 26.76
C GLU A 76 15.82 -7.57 26.79
N LYS A 77 15.35 -6.81 25.81
CA LYS A 77 15.58 -5.37 25.69
C LYS A 77 14.33 -4.52 25.93
N ALA A 78 13.18 -5.15 26.16
CA ALA A 78 11.90 -4.45 26.26
C ALA A 78 11.89 -3.36 27.34
N GLN A 79 12.47 -3.64 28.52
CA GLN A 79 12.53 -2.65 29.61
C GLN A 79 13.44 -1.48 29.24
N GLU A 80 14.57 -1.76 28.60
CA GLU A 80 15.52 -0.73 28.15
C GLU A 80 14.85 0.19 27.11
N ILE A 81 14.05 -0.38 26.19
CA ILE A 81 13.27 0.38 25.21
C ILE A 81 12.23 1.25 25.94
N ALA A 82 11.50 0.67 26.89
CA ALA A 82 10.50 1.39 27.67
C ALA A 82 11.14 2.57 28.44
N ASP A 83 12.29 2.34 29.05
CA ASP A 83 13.02 3.38 29.81
C ASP A 83 13.50 4.48 28.86
N PHE A 84 13.93 4.13 27.64
CA PHE A 84 14.33 5.13 26.64
C PHE A 84 13.11 5.93 26.19
N ILE A 85 11.97 5.29 25.98
CA ILE A 85 10.72 5.99 25.58
C ILE A 85 10.25 6.91 26.72
N ASP A 86 10.22 6.41 27.97
CA ASP A 86 9.80 7.14 29.17
C ASP A 86 8.47 7.90 28.92
N ASN A 87 8.46 9.23 29.12
CA ASN A 87 7.28 10.08 28.96
C ASN A 87 7.21 10.79 27.59
N ALA A 88 8.08 10.44 26.66
CA ALA A 88 8.18 11.13 25.37
C ALA A 88 6.91 10.94 24.52
N ASP A 89 6.56 11.96 23.73
CA ASP A 89 5.64 11.83 22.61
C ASP A 89 6.32 11.02 21.49
N ILE A 90 5.54 10.55 20.53
CA ILE A 90 6.06 9.66 19.48
C ILE A 90 5.78 10.20 18.08
N ALA A 91 6.65 9.88 17.13
CA ALA A 91 6.50 10.27 15.74
C ALA A 91 7.09 9.20 14.83
N GLY A 92 6.53 9.07 13.61
CA GLY A 92 7.06 8.18 12.60
C GLY A 92 6.42 8.43 11.25
N PHE A 93 6.73 7.58 10.29
CA PHE A 93 6.14 7.67 8.94
C PHE A 93 5.26 6.45 8.70
N ASN A 94 3.96 6.62 8.57
CA ASN A 94 2.94 5.55 8.51
C ASN A 94 2.86 4.74 9.83
N SER A 95 3.39 5.30 10.90
CA SER A 95 3.60 4.61 12.17
C SER A 95 2.30 4.29 12.92
N ASN A 96 1.24 5.06 12.69
CA ASN A 96 -0.08 4.81 13.32
C ASN A 96 -0.66 3.45 12.94
N LYS A 97 -0.37 2.96 11.75
CA LYS A 97 -0.94 1.71 11.23
C LYS A 97 -0.12 0.49 11.56
N PHE A 98 1.19 0.64 11.74
CA PHE A 98 2.06 -0.53 11.87
C PHE A 98 3.05 -0.40 13.04
N ASP A 99 3.94 0.58 13.02
CA ASP A 99 5.05 0.62 13.99
C ASP A 99 4.58 0.74 15.44
N ILE A 100 3.65 1.66 15.70
CA ILE A 100 3.12 1.86 17.06
C ILE A 100 2.38 0.60 17.54
N PRO A 101 1.43 0.04 16.76
CA PRO A 101 0.77 -1.20 17.16
C PRO A 101 1.72 -2.38 17.38
N LEU A 102 2.71 -2.59 16.50
CA LEU A 102 3.65 -3.70 16.64
C LEU A 102 4.56 -3.51 17.87
N LEU A 103 5.07 -2.30 18.07
CA LEU A 103 5.90 -1.99 19.26
C LEU A 103 5.11 -2.22 20.55
N ALA A 104 3.87 -1.76 20.60
CA ALA A 104 2.99 -1.97 21.77
C ALA A 104 2.76 -3.46 22.03
N GLU A 105 2.46 -4.24 20.98
CA GLU A 105 2.23 -5.69 21.08
C GLU A 105 3.49 -6.42 21.58
N GLU A 106 4.65 -6.12 21.01
CA GLU A 106 5.91 -6.77 21.42
C GLU A 106 6.31 -6.41 22.86
N LEU A 107 6.07 -5.15 23.29
CA LEU A 107 6.29 -4.74 24.68
C LEU A 107 5.36 -5.51 25.65
N LEU A 108 4.07 -5.59 25.32
CA LEU A 108 3.10 -6.34 26.12
C LEU A 108 3.46 -7.83 26.17
N ASN A 109 3.89 -8.41 25.06
CA ASN A 109 4.36 -9.79 25.01
C ASN A 109 5.60 -10.02 25.89
N ALA A 110 6.36 -8.96 26.13
CA ALA A 110 7.54 -8.98 27.03
C ALA A 110 7.17 -8.63 28.49
N ASP A 111 5.90 -8.50 28.81
CA ASP A 111 5.37 -8.11 30.11
C ASP A 111 5.73 -6.66 30.51
N VAL A 112 5.96 -5.79 29.51
CA VAL A 112 6.25 -4.36 29.69
C VAL A 112 5.09 -3.57 29.12
N ASP A 113 4.41 -2.78 29.93
CA ASP A 113 3.24 -2.00 29.52
C ASP A 113 3.58 -0.50 29.42
N ILE A 114 3.46 0.06 28.22
CA ILE A 114 3.56 1.49 27.98
C ILE A 114 2.21 1.98 27.45
N ASP A 115 1.69 3.05 28.05
CA ASP A 115 0.46 3.67 27.53
C ASP A 115 0.81 4.53 26.30
N PHE A 116 0.48 4.01 25.13
CA PHE A 116 0.59 4.76 23.86
C PHE A 116 -0.65 5.61 23.56
N THR A 117 -1.79 5.33 24.23
CA THR A 117 -3.08 5.97 23.91
C THR A 117 -3.17 7.42 24.43
N ASN A 118 -2.45 7.72 25.50
CA ASN A 118 -2.43 9.04 26.12
C ASN A 118 -1.18 9.88 25.74
N ARG A 119 -0.46 9.45 24.69
CA ARG A 119 0.68 10.21 24.14
C ARG A 119 0.25 10.97 22.90
N ASN A 120 0.89 12.09 22.62
CA ASN A 120 0.77 12.70 21.31
C ASN A 120 1.52 11.82 20.32
N ALA A 121 0.87 11.49 19.18
CA ALA A 121 1.48 10.71 18.12
C ALA A 121 1.42 11.52 16.82
N ILE A 122 2.57 11.73 16.21
CA ILE A 122 2.66 12.44 14.93
C ILE A 122 3.02 11.42 13.83
N ASP A 123 2.07 11.20 12.93
CA ASP A 123 2.32 10.41 11.72
C ASP A 123 2.64 11.37 10.57
N VAL A 124 3.90 11.44 10.20
CA VAL A 124 4.39 12.39 9.18
C VAL A 124 3.77 12.08 7.81
N MET A 125 3.50 10.81 7.49
CA MET A 125 2.82 10.46 6.23
C MET A 125 1.39 11.05 6.20
N VAL A 126 0.68 10.99 7.32
CA VAL A 126 -0.68 11.57 7.42
C VAL A 126 -0.63 13.09 7.21
N LEU A 127 0.34 13.76 7.84
CA LEU A 127 0.55 15.20 7.64
C LEU A 127 0.88 15.50 6.18
N PHE A 128 1.82 14.75 5.61
CA PHE A 128 2.22 14.90 4.19
C PHE A 128 1.00 14.80 3.26
N HIS A 129 0.16 13.75 3.45
CA HIS A 129 -1.01 13.54 2.60
C HIS A 129 -2.09 14.62 2.80
N ARG A 130 -2.17 15.22 3.99
CA ARG A 130 -3.10 16.33 4.25
C ARG A 130 -2.64 17.65 3.64
N MET A 131 -1.33 17.91 3.74
CA MET A 131 -0.74 19.16 3.24
C MET A 131 -0.49 19.14 1.73
N GLU A 132 -0.27 17.95 1.15
CA GLU A 132 -0.03 17.73 -0.27
C GLU A 132 -1.12 16.80 -0.85
N PRO A 133 -2.33 17.33 -1.05
CA PRO A 133 -3.44 16.49 -1.50
C PRO A 133 -3.22 15.96 -2.91
N ARG A 134 -3.61 14.67 -3.12
CA ARG A 134 -3.53 14.01 -4.43
C ARG A 134 -4.88 14.10 -5.14
N ASN A 135 -5.19 15.30 -5.63
CA ASN A 135 -6.43 15.58 -6.36
C ASN A 135 -6.12 16.40 -7.62
N LEU A 136 -7.13 16.61 -8.46
CA LEU A 136 -6.97 17.27 -9.75
C LEU A 136 -6.41 18.70 -9.61
N THR A 137 -6.89 19.45 -8.63
CA THR A 137 -6.44 20.83 -8.39
C THR A 137 -4.96 20.88 -8.04
N ALA A 138 -4.53 19.99 -7.14
CA ALA A 138 -3.12 19.91 -6.74
C ALA A 138 -2.23 19.46 -7.92
N ALA A 139 -2.69 18.48 -8.70
CA ALA A 139 -1.97 18.02 -9.89
C ALA A 139 -1.85 19.14 -10.93
N TYR A 140 -2.93 19.89 -11.14
CA TYR A 140 -2.94 20.99 -12.11
C TYR A 140 -1.94 22.09 -11.71
N LYS A 141 -1.92 22.44 -10.44
CA LYS A 141 -0.95 23.40 -9.90
C LYS A 141 0.49 22.90 -10.07
N TYR A 142 0.72 21.61 -9.72
CA TYR A 142 2.06 21.01 -9.73
C TYR A 142 2.65 20.87 -11.14
N TYR A 143 1.87 20.35 -12.09
CA TYR A 143 2.36 20.07 -13.45
C TYR A 143 2.23 21.24 -14.41
N CYS A 144 1.23 22.11 -14.21
CA CYS A 144 0.92 23.20 -15.13
C CYS A 144 1.24 24.58 -14.56
N ASN A 145 1.52 24.66 -13.26
CA ASN A 145 1.71 25.92 -12.52
C ASN A 145 0.51 26.88 -12.67
N LYS A 146 -0.70 26.33 -12.69
CA LYS A 146 -1.96 27.06 -12.88
C LYS A 146 -2.94 26.74 -11.74
N GLU A 147 -3.86 27.67 -11.47
CA GLU A 147 -4.97 27.45 -10.54
C GLU A 147 -6.19 26.96 -11.31
N LEU A 148 -6.81 25.88 -10.83
CA LEU A 148 -8.00 25.31 -11.46
C LEU A 148 -9.23 26.17 -11.13
N GLN A 149 -9.74 26.88 -12.12
CA GLN A 149 -10.96 27.66 -11.99
C GLN A 149 -12.17 26.79 -12.34
N ASN A 150 -13.26 26.99 -11.61
CA ASN A 150 -14.52 26.24 -11.80
C ASN A 150 -14.34 24.73 -11.67
N ALA A 151 -13.53 24.30 -10.70
CA ALA A 151 -13.40 22.88 -10.34
C ALA A 151 -14.79 22.25 -10.14
N HIS A 152 -14.90 20.96 -10.44
CA HIS A 152 -16.13 20.16 -10.39
C HIS A 152 -17.12 20.51 -11.53
N THR A 153 -16.63 21.14 -12.60
CA THR A 153 -17.35 21.15 -13.88
C THR A 153 -16.64 20.22 -14.86
N ALA A 154 -17.41 19.41 -15.57
CA ALA A 154 -16.82 18.42 -16.51
C ALA A 154 -15.88 19.09 -17.50
N LYS A 155 -16.22 20.27 -18.01
CA LYS A 155 -15.39 21.02 -18.97
C LYS A 155 -14.03 21.40 -18.37
N ALA A 156 -14.04 22.07 -17.21
CA ALA A 156 -12.80 22.54 -16.57
C ALA A 156 -11.91 21.37 -16.17
N ASP A 157 -12.50 20.35 -15.58
CA ASP A 157 -11.79 19.17 -15.10
C ASP A 157 -11.18 18.37 -16.27
N THR A 158 -11.91 18.22 -17.39
CA THR A 158 -11.41 17.55 -18.60
C THR A 158 -10.22 18.30 -19.22
N ILE A 159 -10.33 19.62 -19.35
CA ILE A 159 -9.24 20.44 -19.90
C ILE A 159 -8.01 20.35 -18.98
N ALA A 160 -8.19 20.49 -17.69
CA ALA A 160 -7.10 20.36 -16.71
C ALA A 160 -6.44 18.97 -16.79
N THR A 161 -7.22 17.91 -16.90
CA THR A 161 -6.70 16.53 -17.04
C THR A 161 -5.80 16.41 -18.28
N TYR A 162 -6.23 16.95 -19.41
CA TYR A 162 -5.43 16.95 -20.63
C TYR A 162 -4.12 17.73 -20.45
N GLU A 163 -4.19 18.94 -19.91
CA GLU A 163 -3.01 19.79 -19.67
C GLU A 163 -2.04 19.13 -18.67
N ILE A 164 -2.55 18.45 -17.65
CA ILE A 164 -1.72 17.69 -16.69
C ILE A 164 -0.93 16.61 -17.41
N LEU A 165 -1.58 15.85 -18.30
CA LEU A 165 -0.88 14.80 -19.04
C LEU A 165 0.24 15.40 -19.92
N LEU A 166 0.00 16.55 -20.56
CA LEU A 166 1.04 17.25 -21.30
C LEU A 166 2.21 17.67 -20.38
N GLY A 167 1.90 18.22 -19.21
CA GLY A 167 2.92 18.60 -18.22
C GLY A 167 3.71 17.40 -17.70
N MET A 168 3.04 16.26 -17.53
CA MET A 168 3.73 15.01 -17.16
C MET A 168 4.68 14.56 -18.27
N LEU A 169 4.25 14.63 -19.53
CA LEU A 169 5.11 14.28 -20.67
C LEU A 169 6.33 15.20 -20.72
N GLU A 170 6.14 16.51 -20.62
CA GLU A 170 7.25 17.48 -20.60
C GLU A 170 8.25 17.20 -19.48
N ARG A 171 7.76 16.76 -18.33
CA ARG A 171 8.61 16.54 -17.13
C ARG A 171 9.38 15.21 -17.18
N TYR A 172 8.77 14.15 -17.72
CA TYR A 172 9.30 12.80 -17.57
C TYR A 172 9.80 12.14 -18.85
N ILE A 173 9.55 12.72 -20.03
CA ILE A 173 9.86 12.06 -21.31
C ILE A 173 11.37 11.73 -21.47
N ASP A 174 12.24 12.56 -20.92
CA ASP A 174 13.70 12.40 -20.99
C ASP A 174 14.31 11.83 -19.72
N ASP A 175 13.47 11.36 -18.78
CA ASP A 175 13.95 10.82 -17.49
C ASP A 175 14.00 9.29 -17.57
N ASP A 176 15.21 8.76 -17.75
CA ASP A 176 15.44 7.31 -17.79
C ASP A 176 15.55 6.67 -16.39
N ASN A 177 15.38 7.46 -15.32
CA ASN A 177 15.57 6.99 -13.94
C ASN A 177 14.29 7.04 -13.12
N ILE A 178 13.12 7.00 -13.78
CA ILE A 178 11.84 7.00 -13.06
C ILE A 178 11.69 5.68 -12.28
N VAL A 179 11.48 5.81 -10.97
CA VAL A 179 11.19 4.67 -10.09
C VAL A 179 9.75 4.80 -9.59
N VAL A 180 8.93 3.80 -9.85
CA VAL A 180 7.53 3.77 -9.39
C VAL A 180 7.30 2.41 -8.71
N ASN A 181 6.84 2.44 -7.46
CA ASN A 181 6.51 1.23 -6.70
C ASN A 181 7.64 0.18 -6.71
N ASN A 182 8.89 0.62 -6.53
CA ASN A 182 10.10 -0.21 -6.55
C ASN A 182 10.42 -0.85 -7.91
N GLU A 183 9.70 -0.48 -8.97
CA GLU A 183 10.05 -0.85 -10.34
C GLU A 183 10.97 0.23 -10.92
N GLN A 184 12.16 -0.16 -11.30
CA GLN A 184 13.14 0.74 -11.92
C GLN A 184 12.96 0.77 -13.45
N ASN A 185 13.38 1.86 -14.04
CA ASN A 185 13.43 2.04 -15.50
C ASN A 185 12.06 2.06 -16.19
N ILE A 186 11.05 2.61 -15.50
CA ILE A 186 9.77 2.87 -16.15
C ILE A 186 9.99 4.02 -17.15
N LYS A 187 9.72 3.77 -18.43
CA LYS A 187 9.79 4.78 -19.46
C LYS A 187 8.45 5.49 -19.64
N PHE A 188 8.47 6.81 -19.45
CA PHE A 188 7.29 7.65 -19.69
C PHE A 188 7.38 8.18 -21.12
N GLU A 189 6.59 7.61 -22.03
CA GLU A 189 6.70 7.89 -23.46
C GLU A 189 5.42 8.52 -24.01
N ASN A 190 5.57 9.39 -25.02
CA ASN A 190 4.41 9.99 -25.69
C ASN A 190 3.79 8.98 -26.66
N ASP A 191 3.20 7.93 -26.09
CA ASP A 191 2.58 6.81 -26.78
C ASP A 191 1.37 6.36 -25.96
N VAL A 192 0.18 6.54 -26.53
CA VAL A 192 -1.08 6.29 -25.82
C VAL A 192 -1.17 4.82 -25.31
N LYS A 193 -0.68 3.86 -26.09
CA LYS A 193 -0.69 2.45 -25.70
C LYS A 193 0.18 2.22 -24.46
N LYS A 194 1.39 2.80 -24.45
CA LYS A 194 2.32 2.68 -23.31
C LYS A 194 1.80 3.41 -22.07
N LEU A 195 1.28 4.62 -22.25
CA LEU A 195 0.65 5.39 -21.16
C LEU A 195 -0.55 4.63 -20.56
N SER A 196 -1.35 4.01 -21.44
CA SER A 196 -2.47 3.16 -21.01
C SER A 196 -1.99 1.98 -20.18
N GLN A 197 -0.89 1.34 -20.57
CA GLN A 197 -0.30 0.22 -19.81
C GLN A 197 0.19 0.69 -18.44
N LEU A 198 0.87 1.84 -18.38
CA LEU A 198 1.35 2.41 -17.10
C LEU A 198 0.22 2.79 -16.15
N SER A 199 -0.95 3.15 -16.69
CA SER A 199 -2.09 3.58 -15.86
C SER A 199 -3.02 2.43 -15.45
N LYS A 200 -2.72 1.18 -15.86
CA LYS A 200 -3.55 0.02 -15.47
C LYS A 200 -3.21 -0.44 -14.06
N TYR A 201 -4.19 -0.34 -13.18
CA TYR A 201 -4.07 -0.88 -11.81
C TYR A 201 -4.42 -2.37 -11.76
N TYR A 202 -5.40 -2.79 -12.55
CA TYR A 202 -5.88 -4.18 -12.59
C TYR A 202 -6.32 -4.53 -14.00
N LYS A 203 -6.20 -5.80 -14.35
CA LYS A 203 -6.72 -6.32 -15.62
C LYS A 203 -8.23 -6.60 -15.45
N PHE A 204 -9.05 -5.56 -15.58
CA PHE A 204 -10.52 -5.73 -15.53
C PHE A 204 -11.06 -6.21 -16.87
N ALA A 205 -11.79 -7.32 -16.87
CA ALA A 205 -12.51 -7.78 -18.05
C ALA A 205 -13.80 -6.98 -18.26
N ASP A 206 -14.45 -6.55 -17.17
CA ASP A 206 -15.80 -5.97 -17.20
C ASP A 206 -15.88 -4.48 -16.87
N LEU A 207 -14.77 -3.77 -16.78
CA LEU A 207 -14.63 -2.34 -16.44
C LEU A 207 -15.06 -1.97 -15.00
N ALA A 208 -16.00 -2.72 -14.41
CA ALA A 208 -16.50 -2.47 -13.05
C ALA A 208 -15.69 -3.22 -11.97
N GLY A 209 -14.83 -4.12 -12.40
CA GLY A 209 -13.96 -4.88 -11.50
C GLY A 209 -14.61 -6.10 -10.84
N HIS A 210 -15.77 -6.56 -11.35
CA HIS A 210 -16.40 -7.81 -10.90
C HIS A 210 -15.74 -9.02 -11.56
N ILE A 211 -15.23 -8.86 -12.79
CA ILE A 211 -14.52 -9.91 -13.53
C ILE A 211 -13.11 -9.38 -13.83
N LEU A 212 -12.10 -10.13 -13.41
CA LEU A 212 -10.68 -9.81 -13.66
C LEU A 212 -10.09 -10.83 -14.62
N TYR A 213 -8.92 -10.51 -15.18
CA TYR A 213 -8.05 -11.52 -15.82
C TYR A 213 -7.02 -11.99 -14.80
N ASP A 214 -6.81 -13.31 -14.71
CA ASP A 214 -5.75 -13.90 -13.90
C ASP A 214 -4.39 -13.84 -14.61
N GLU A 215 -3.38 -14.50 -14.04
CA GLU A 215 -2.01 -14.54 -14.59
C GLU A 215 -1.94 -15.24 -15.98
N ASN A 216 -2.95 -16.05 -16.31
CA ASN A 216 -3.05 -16.80 -17.57
C ASN A 216 -4.05 -16.16 -18.55
N ASP A 217 -4.44 -14.90 -18.29
CA ASP A 217 -5.43 -14.14 -19.05
C ASP A 217 -6.82 -14.80 -19.11
N LYS A 218 -7.17 -15.60 -18.06
CA LYS A 218 -8.52 -16.16 -17.92
C LYS A 218 -9.40 -15.26 -17.06
N GLU A 219 -10.67 -15.15 -17.45
CA GLU A 219 -11.65 -14.38 -16.68
C GLU A 219 -11.96 -15.09 -15.36
N VAL A 220 -11.76 -14.40 -14.24
CA VAL A 220 -12.03 -14.90 -12.88
C VAL A 220 -13.00 -13.98 -12.16
N PHE A 221 -13.85 -14.54 -11.29
CA PHE A 221 -14.73 -13.75 -10.44
C PHE A 221 -13.94 -12.97 -9.39
N ASN A 222 -14.30 -11.70 -9.19
CA ASN A 222 -13.73 -10.86 -8.11
C ASN A 222 -14.77 -10.59 -7.01
N PHE A 223 -15.81 -11.40 -6.92
CA PHE A 223 -16.87 -11.23 -5.93
C PHE A 223 -17.47 -12.58 -5.51
N GLY A 224 -18.21 -12.54 -4.41
CA GLY A 224 -19.06 -13.65 -3.95
C GLY A 224 -18.30 -14.93 -3.61
N LYS A 225 -19.06 -16.04 -3.55
CA LYS A 225 -18.53 -17.35 -3.12
C LYS A 225 -17.50 -17.94 -4.09
N TYR A 226 -17.46 -17.43 -5.32
CA TYR A 226 -16.55 -17.92 -6.36
C TYR A 226 -15.40 -16.94 -6.65
N LYS A 227 -15.11 -16.00 -5.74
CA LYS A 227 -14.00 -15.07 -5.92
C LYS A 227 -12.69 -15.83 -6.17
N GLY A 228 -11.97 -15.44 -7.24
CA GLY A 228 -10.72 -16.08 -7.67
C GLY A 228 -10.88 -17.32 -8.53
N LYS A 229 -12.12 -17.78 -8.77
CA LYS A 229 -12.37 -18.94 -9.64
C LYS A 229 -12.65 -18.51 -11.08
N VAL A 230 -12.20 -19.33 -12.03
CA VAL A 230 -12.42 -19.10 -13.46
C VAL A 230 -13.92 -19.14 -13.76
N VAL A 231 -14.42 -18.10 -14.43
CA VAL A 231 -15.86 -17.93 -14.72
C VAL A 231 -16.41 -19.12 -15.53
N GLU A 232 -15.68 -19.51 -16.57
CA GLU A 232 -16.05 -20.65 -17.44
C GLU A 232 -16.18 -21.95 -16.64
N GLU A 233 -15.24 -22.23 -15.74
CA GLU A 233 -15.24 -23.45 -14.90
C GLU A 233 -16.44 -23.48 -13.97
N VAL A 234 -16.73 -22.33 -13.34
CA VAL A 234 -17.88 -22.21 -12.44
C VAL A 234 -19.20 -22.47 -13.21
N PHE A 235 -19.34 -21.90 -14.40
CA PHE A 235 -20.56 -22.08 -15.20
C PHE A 235 -20.75 -23.50 -15.70
N LYS A 236 -19.66 -24.26 -15.94
CA LYS A 236 -19.76 -25.69 -16.29
C LYS A 236 -20.26 -26.55 -15.11
N ILE A 237 -19.89 -26.17 -13.87
CA ILE A 237 -20.25 -26.91 -12.65
C ILE A 237 -21.62 -26.44 -12.12
N GLU A 238 -21.88 -25.14 -12.14
CA GLU A 238 -23.10 -24.53 -11.59
C GLU A 238 -23.71 -23.53 -12.59
N PRO A 239 -24.39 -24.04 -13.66
CA PRO A 239 -24.98 -23.17 -14.70
C PRO A 239 -25.96 -22.13 -14.15
N GLN A 240 -26.71 -22.48 -13.09
CA GLN A 240 -27.66 -21.56 -12.46
C GLN A 240 -27.01 -20.28 -11.88
N TYR A 241 -25.66 -20.28 -11.67
CA TYR A 241 -24.97 -19.09 -11.20
C TYR A 241 -24.96 -18.00 -12.27
N TYR A 242 -24.89 -18.40 -13.56
CA TYR A 242 -25.08 -17.47 -14.67
C TYR A 242 -26.46 -16.79 -14.59
N ASP A 243 -27.53 -17.57 -14.44
CA ASP A 243 -28.92 -17.05 -14.37
C ASP A 243 -29.07 -16.08 -13.19
N TRP A 244 -28.45 -16.42 -12.06
CA TRP A 244 -28.44 -15.55 -10.86
C TRP A 244 -27.77 -14.20 -11.16
N ILE A 245 -26.60 -14.19 -11.82
CA ILE A 245 -25.90 -12.95 -12.17
C ILE A 245 -26.76 -12.10 -13.11
N MET A 246 -27.36 -12.73 -14.12
CA MET A 246 -28.15 -12.02 -15.10
C MET A 246 -29.42 -11.36 -14.50
N LYS A 247 -29.98 -11.95 -13.43
CA LYS A 247 -31.11 -11.39 -12.69
C LYS A 247 -30.75 -10.39 -11.62
N ALA A 248 -29.57 -10.54 -11.01
CA ALA A 248 -29.09 -9.69 -9.91
C ALA A 248 -28.74 -8.27 -10.39
N GLN A 249 -28.50 -7.37 -9.42
CA GLN A 249 -28.15 -5.97 -9.70
C GLN A 249 -26.64 -5.83 -10.01
N PHE A 250 -26.24 -6.21 -11.22
CA PHE A 250 -24.88 -5.97 -11.73
C PHE A 250 -24.92 -4.94 -12.87
N PRO A 251 -23.82 -4.21 -13.10
CA PRO A 251 -23.71 -3.32 -14.26
C PRO A 251 -23.96 -4.08 -15.56
N ARG A 252 -24.60 -3.40 -16.51
CA ARG A 252 -24.94 -4.02 -17.82
C ARG A 252 -23.68 -4.51 -18.55
N TYR A 253 -22.55 -3.81 -18.38
CA TYR A 253 -21.30 -4.22 -19.02
C TYR A 253 -20.76 -5.52 -18.39
N THR A 254 -20.84 -5.67 -17.07
CA THR A 254 -20.50 -6.92 -16.37
C THR A 254 -21.35 -8.07 -16.94
N LYS A 255 -22.67 -7.86 -17.05
CA LYS A 255 -23.60 -8.88 -17.62
C LYS A 255 -23.24 -9.22 -19.07
N LYS A 256 -22.84 -8.22 -19.87
CA LYS A 256 -22.39 -8.44 -21.25
C LYS A 256 -21.17 -9.36 -21.31
N ILE A 257 -20.16 -9.13 -20.45
CA ILE A 257 -18.96 -9.97 -20.40
C ILE A 257 -19.32 -11.40 -19.97
N VAL A 258 -20.12 -11.52 -18.90
CA VAL A 258 -20.60 -12.82 -18.40
C VAL A 258 -21.39 -13.58 -19.48
N ASP A 259 -22.26 -12.90 -20.23
CA ASP A 259 -23.04 -13.48 -21.32
C ASP A 259 -22.15 -13.95 -22.48
N ASN A 260 -21.12 -13.18 -22.81
CA ASN A 260 -20.16 -13.56 -23.86
C ASN A 260 -19.45 -14.88 -23.48
N ILE A 261 -18.99 -14.99 -22.23
CA ILE A 261 -18.34 -16.21 -21.73
C ILE A 261 -19.32 -17.39 -21.78
N TRP A 262 -20.57 -17.17 -21.36
CA TRP A 262 -21.61 -18.21 -21.38
C TRP A 262 -21.89 -18.71 -22.81
N LYS A 263 -21.97 -17.84 -23.79
CA LYS A 263 -22.13 -18.21 -25.21
C LYS A 263 -20.97 -19.06 -25.70
N UNK A 264 -19.87 -18.70 -25.27
CA UNK A 264 -18.84 -19.36 -25.57
C UNK A 264 -18.86 -20.67 -25.21
N ILE A 265 -19.22 -20.99 -24.11
CA ILE A 265 -19.30 -22.32 -23.52
C ILE A 265 -20.34 -23.18 -24.30
N LYS A 266 -21.47 -22.59 -24.63
CA LYS A 266 -22.54 -23.27 -25.36
C LYS A 266 -22.08 -23.66 -26.76
N ASP A 267 -21.42 -22.76 -27.47
CA ASP A 267 -20.96 -23.02 -28.84
C ASP A 267 -19.94 -24.17 -28.88
N THR A 268 -19.01 -24.19 -27.89
CA THR A 268 -17.99 -25.26 -27.77
C THR A 268 -18.66 -26.64 -27.52
N ASN A 269 -19.78 -26.67 -26.77
CA ASN A 269 -20.46 -27.90 -26.47
C ASN A 269 -21.22 -28.46 -27.70
N ILE A 270 -21.71 -27.58 -28.60
CA ILE A 270 -22.43 -27.98 -29.84
C ILE A 270 -21.45 -28.61 -30.85
N GLU A 271 -20.19 -28.11 -30.92
CA GLU A 271 -19.19 -28.65 -31.85
C GLU A 271 -18.60 -29.99 -31.41
N SER A 272 -18.82 -30.37 -30.14
CA SER A 272 -18.29 -31.65 -29.59
C SER A 272 -19.33 -32.80 -29.61
N GLU A 273 -20.56 -32.57 -30.08
CA GLU A 273 -21.58 -33.57 -30.33
C GLU A 273 -21.65 -33.97 -31.83
#